data_413cac0342bfa586a11b1c18cfaa8403
#
_entry.id   413cac0342bfa586a11b1c18cfaa8403
#
_cell.length_a   1.000
_cell.length_b   1.000
_cell.length_c   1.000
_cell.angle_alpha   90.00
_cell.angle_beta   90.00
_cell.angle_gamma   90.00
#
_symmetry.space_group_name_H-M   'P 1'
#
loop_
_entity.id
_entity.type
_entity.pdbx_description
1 polymer ?
#
loop_
_entity_poly.entity_id
_entity_poly.type
_entity_poly.pdbx_seq_one_letter_code
_entity_poly.pdbx_strand_id
1 'polypeptide(L)'
;LTTYPLVSQVDLTVKKPWAPVGLPLDTVSVEISRGWHTAYIALGSNMGDKEAYLRGAIEALNESPDCQVTAVSDFLITEPYGGVEQDDFLNGALALRTLLPPEELLDRLHEIEYAAHRERIIHWGPRTLDLDILLYDDLVLDTPDLHIPHIELHKRDFVLIPLAEIAPWKRHPLLGKTVAQMLEELNVK
;
A
#
# COMPACT_ATOMS: atom_id res chain seq x y z
N LEU A 1 10.72 5.00 -17.38
CA LEU A 1 11.07 5.70 -16.14
C LEU A 1 12.24 5.00 -15.43
N THR A 2 12.20 3.69 -15.28
CA THR A 2 13.30 2.93 -14.64
C THR A 2 14.64 3.05 -15.35
N THR A 3 14.62 3.19 -16.68
CA THR A 3 15.83 3.41 -17.52
C THR A 3 16.39 4.83 -17.43
N TYR A 4 15.56 5.80 -17.03
CA TYR A 4 15.90 7.22 -16.94
C TYR A 4 15.62 7.77 -15.54
N PRO A 5 16.53 7.61 -14.58
CA PRO A 5 16.27 7.89 -13.16
C PRO A 5 15.99 9.38 -12.84
N LEU A 6 16.33 10.28 -13.74
CA LEU A 6 16.02 11.72 -13.60
C LEU A 6 14.61 12.11 -14.12
N VAL A 7 13.91 11.17 -14.78
CA VAL A 7 12.55 11.38 -15.27
C VAL A 7 11.57 10.88 -14.22
N SER A 8 10.82 11.78 -13.61
CA SER A 8 9.83 11.47 -12.57
C SER A 8 8.47 11.08 -13.14
N GLN A 9 8.11 11.61 -14.31
CA GLN A 9 6.82 11.38 -14.95
C GLN A 9 6.94 11.47 -16.48
N VAL A 10 6.11 10.72 -17.18
CA VAL A 10 5.94 10.79 -18.64
C VAL A 10 4.45 10.86 -18.95
N ASP A 11 4.06 11.88 -19.70
CA ASP A 11 2.71 12.04 -20.22
C ASP A 11 2.76 11.82 -21.74
N LEU A 12 1.96 10.90 -22.23
CA LEU A 12 1.86 10.54 -23.64
C LEU A 12 0.44 10.75 -24.14
N THR A 13 0.29 11.61 -25.17
CA THR A 13 -0.97 11.75 -25.89
C THR A 13 -0.82 11.15 -27.29
N VAL A 14 -1.61 10.12 -27.59
CA VAL A 14 -1.70 9.54 -28.94
C VAL A 14 -2.98 10.05 -29.58
N LYS A 15 -2.85 10.73 -30.74
CA LYS A 15 -3.97 11.24 -31.52
C LYS A 15 -4.07 10.51 -32.85
N LYS A 16 -5.29 10.05 -33.18
CA LYS A 16 -5.61 9.48 -34.48
C LYS A 16 -6.63 10.39 -35.17
N PRO A 17 -6.22 11.27 -36.11
CA PRO A 17 -7.13 12.05 -36.90
C PRO A 17 -7.93 11.14 -37.85
N TRP A 18 -9.17 11.47 -38.10
CA TRP A 18 -10.07 10.76 -39.03
C TRP A 18 -10.27 9.29 -38.69
N ALA A 19 -10.40 8.95 -37.39
CA ALA A 19 -10.63 7.59 -36.98
C ALA A 19 -11.99 7.07 -37.47
N PRO A 20 -12.07 5.94 -38.18
CA PRO A 20 -13.32 5.38 -38.70
C PRO A 20 -14.11 4.67 -37.60
N VAL A 21 -14.73 5.44 -36.71
CA VAL A 21 -15.52 4.93 -35.59
C VAL A 21 -17.03 4.97 -35.82
N GLY A 22 -17.45 5.19 -37.08
CA GLY A 22 -18.87 5.25 -37.45
C GLY A 22 -19.62 6.53 -37.02
N LEU A 23 -18.90 7.50 -36.48
CA LEU A 23 -19.39 8.82 -36.09
C LEU A 23 -18.55 9.91 -36.75
N PRO A 24 -19.10 11.11 -37.01
CA PRO A 24 -18.35 12.25 -37.55
C PRO A 24 -17.46 12.84 -36.46
N LEU A 25 -16.25 12.26 -36.28
CA LEU A 25 -15.23 12.70 -35.33
C LEU A 25 -14.00 13.18 -36.09
N ASP A 26 -13.49 14.33 -35.70
CA ASP A 26 -12.27 14.90 -36.31
C ASP A 26 -11.02 14.18 -35.79
N THR A 27 -11.02 13.75 -34.53
CA THR A 27 -9.86 13.13 -33.89
C THR A 27 -10.29 12.26 -32.70
N VAL A 28 -9.64 11.11 -32.55
CA VAL A 28 -9.66 10.29 -31.31
C VAL A 28 -8.31 10.46 -30.64
N SER A 29 -8.29 10.73 -29.33
CA SER A 29 -7.07 10.81 -28.54
C SER A 29 -7.11 9.86 -27.35
N VAL A 30 -5.95 9.30 -27.02
CA VAL A 30 -5.69 8.56 -25.77
C VAL A 30 -4.55 9.24 -25.05
N GLU A 31 -4.76 9.54 -23.78
CA GLU A 31 -3.74 10.12 -22.91
C GLU A 31 -3.34 9.10 -21.85
N ILE A 32 -2.05 8.91 -21.68
CA ILE A 32 -1.47 8.00 -20.70
C ILE A 32 -0.45 8.80 -19.90
N SER A 33 -0.58 8.78 -18.58
CA SER A 33 0.40 9.34 -17.65
C SER A 33 1.03 8.21 -16.85
N ARG A 34 2.35 8.24 -16.70
CA ARG A 34 3.10 7.32 -15.82
C ARG A 34 4.07 8.14 -14.99
N GLY A 35 4.00 8.00 -13.68
CA GLY A 35 4.87 8.70 -12.73
C GLY A 35 5.16 7.83 -11.52
N TRP A 36 6.19 8.21 -10.78
CA TRP A 36 6.49 7.62 -9.49
C TRP A 36 5.54 8.17 -8.43
N HIS A 37 4.90 7.29 -7.71
CA HIS A 37 4.02 7.54 -6.57
C HIS A 37 4.66 7.05 -5.27
N THR A 38 4.19 7.54 -4.13
CA THR A 38 4.60 7.06 -2.81
C THR A 38 3.43 6.39 -2.11
N ALA A 39 3.56 5.10 -1.84
CA ALA A 39 2.61 4.34 -1.05
C ALA A 39 3.20 3.98 0.31
N TYR A 40 2.34 3.81 1.32
CA TYR A 40 2.69 3.28 2.63
C TYR A 40 1.90 2.00 2.84
N ILE A 41 2.61 0.92 3.17
CA ILE A 41 2.06 -0.42 3.28
C ILE A 41 2.23 -0.91 4.71
N ALA A 42 1.16 -1.43 5.31
CA ALA A 42 1.24 -2.21 6.54
C ALA A 42 1.65 -3.64 6.23
N LEU A 43 2.43 -4.21 7.12
CA LEU A 43 2.88 -5.60 7.08
C LEU A 43 2.43 -6.29 8.36
N GLY A 44 1.87 -7.49 8.26
CA GLY A 44 1.44 -8.27 9.42
C GLY A 44 1.61 -9.77 9.20
N SER A 45 1.99 -10.48 10.25
CA SER A 45 2.06 -11.96 10.28
C SER A 45 1.88 -12.48 11.69
N ASN A 46 1.14 -13.59 11.86
CA ASN A 46 1.06 -14.28 13.16
C ASN A 46 1.15 -15.80 13.05
N MET A 47 1.61 -16.33 11.92
CA MET A 47 1.81 -17.76 11.70
C MET A 47 3.22 -18.06 11.22
N GLY A 48 3.77 -19.20 11.66
CA GLY A 48 5.05 -19.71 11.18
C GLY A 48 6.23 -18.79 11.50
N ASP A 49 7.17 -18.68 10.57
CA ASP A 49 8.31 -17.76 10.67
C ASP A 49 7.86 -16.36 10.21
N LYS A 50 7.25 -15.61 11.13
CA LYS A 50 6.65 -14.29 10.91
C LYS A 50 7.65 -13.32 10.30
N GLU A 51 8.88 -13.28 10.83
CA GLU A 51 9.91 -12.35 10.35
C GLU A 51 10.36 -12.72 8.94
N ALA A 52 10.52 -14.00 8.62
CA ALA A 52 10.85 -14.44 7.28
C ALA A 52 9.76 -14.06 6.26
N TYR A 53 8.48 -14.15 6.63
CA TYR A 53 7.38 -13.72 5.74
C TYR A 53 7.41 -12.21 5.49
N LEU A 54 7.60 -11.39 6.53
CA LEU A 54 7.67 -9.93 6.36
C LEU A 54 8.87 -9.52 5.51
N ARG A 55 10.06 -10.09 5.77
CA ARG A 55 11.27 -9.80 4.99
C ARG A 55 11.13 -10.27 3.54
N GLY A 56 10.58 -11.47 3.32
CA GLY A 56 10.31 -11.98 1.97
C GLY A 56 9.35 -11.09 1.17
N ALA A 57 8.34 -10.50 1.81
CA ALA A 57 7.45 -9.53 1.17
C ALA A 57 8.18 -8.23 0.77
N ILE A 58 9.06 -7.71 1.64
CA ILE A 58 9.89 -6.54 1.36
C ILE A 58 10.82 -6.81 0.17
N GLU A 59 11.46 -7.98 0.14
CA GLU A 59 12.33 -8.40 -0.96
C GLU A 59 11.56 -8.53 -2.27
N ALA A 60 10.39 -9.20 -2.26
CA ALA A 60 9.55 -9.39 -3.44
C ALA A 60 9.04 -8.06 -4.05
N LEU A 61 8.73 -7.07 -3.20
CA LEU A 61 8.40 -5.73 -3.65
C LEU A 61 9.62 -5.03 -4.29
N ASN A 62 10.79 -5.19 -3.69
CA ASN A 62 12.01 -4.52 -4.14
C ASN A 62 12.63 -5.16 -5.40
N GLU A 63 12.30 -6.42 -5.69
CA GLU A 63 12.67 -7.11 -6.93
C GLU A 63 11.81 -6.67 -8.13
N SER A 64 10.64 -6.09 -7.90
CA SER A 64 9.78 -5.57 -8.97
C SER A 64 10.41 -4.32 -9.59
N PRO A 65 10.54 -4.26 -10.93
CA PRO A 65 11.09 -3.08 -11.61
C PRO A 65 10.24 -1.82 -11.43
N ASP A 66 8.97 -1.99 -11.08
CA ASP A 66 7.99 -0.90 -10.90
C ASP A 66 7.85 -0.47 -9.43
N CYS A 67 8.65 -1.06 -8.54
CA CYS A 67 8.61 -0.80 -7.11
C CYS A 67 10.01 -0.58 -6.53
N GLN A 68 10.10 0.27 -5.52
CA GLN A 68 11.32 0.52 -4.76
C GLN A 68 10.98 0.77 -3.30
N VAL A 69 11.36 -0.12 -2.40
CA VAL A 69 11.21 0.11 -0.96
C VAL A 69 12.21 1.19 -0.53
N THR A 70 11.71 2.26 0.09
CA THR A 70 12.50 3.44 0.46
C THR A 70 12.75 3.55 1.96
N ALA A 71 11.86 2.98 2.78
CA ALA A 71 12.01 2.87 4.21
C ALA A 71 11.23 1.66 4.74
N VAL A 72 11.70 1.08 5.84
CA VAL A 72 11.03 0.00 6.58
C VAL A 72 11.15 0.35 8.05
N SER A 73 10.06 0.22 8.83
CA SER A 73 10.07 0.38 10.29
C SER A 73 10.71 -0.82 10.98
N ASP A 74 11.02 -0.69 12.25
CA ASP A 74 11.20 -1.84 13.13
C ASP A 74 9.90 -2.66 13.20
N PHE A 75 10.04 -3.96 13.51
CA PHE A 75 8.87 -4.82 13.67
C PHE A 75 8.38 -4.81 15.12
N LEU A 76 7.08 -4.67 15.30
CA LEU A 76 6.39 -4.58 16.57
C LEU A 76 5.59 -5.87 16.83
N ILE A 77 5.79 -6.50 18.01
CA ILE A 77 4.97 -7.62 18.46
C ILE A 77 3.72 -7.05 19.15
N THR A 78 2.55 -7.52 18.78
CA THR A 78 1.27 -7.09 19.36
C THR A 78 0.34 -8.26 19.61
N GLU A 79 -0.49 -8.14 20.64
CA GLU A 79 -1.57 -9.08 20.89
C GLU A 79 -2.61 -9.07 19.75
N PRO A 80 -3.31 -10.20 19.52
CA PRO A 80 -4.36 -10.29 18.52
C PRO A 80 -5.50 -9.29 18.75
N TYR A 81 -5.90 -8.58 17.71
CA TYR A 81 -7.07 -7.72 17.74
C TYR A 81 -8.35 -8.53 17.47
N GLY A 82 -9.44 -8.26 18.23
CA GLY A 82 -10.76 -8.82 17.92
C GLY A 82 -11.17 -10.08 18.69
N GLY A 83 -10.45 -10.51 19.75
CA GLY A 83 -10.90 -11.54 20.70
C GLY A 83 -10.89 -12.98 20.16
N VAL A 84 -10.24 -13.23 19.03
CA VAL A 84 -9.96 -14.60 18.53
C VAL A 84 -8.67 -15.08 19.18
N GLU A 85 -8.70 -16.27 19.80
CA GLU A 85 -7.50 -16.88 20.39
C GLU A 85 -6.54 -17.31 19.26
N GLN A 86 -5.40 -16.66 19.19
CA GLN A 86 -4.36 -16.87 18.17
C GLN A 86 -3.03 -16.31 18.67
N ASP A 87 -1.95 -16.64 17.97
CA ASP A 87 -0.62 -16.14 18.31
C ASP A 87 -0.50 -14.64 18.09
N ASP A 88 0.43 -13.99 18.82
CA ASP A 88 0.79 -12.59 18.65
C ASP A 88 1.20 -12.28 17.22
N PHE A 89 0.84 -11.10 16.77
CA PHE A 89 1.23 -10.57 15.47
C PHE A 89 2.63 -9.94 15.53
N LEU A 90 3.37 -10.10 14.45
CA LEU A 90 4.51 -9.25 14.10
C LEU A 90 4.04 -8.26 13.06
N ASN A 91 4.01 -6.97 13.41
CA ASN A 91 3.55 -5.88 12.55
C ASN A 91 4.68 -4.95 12.16
N GLY A 92 4.55 -4.28 11.02
CA GLY A 92 5.48 -3.28 10.54
C GLY A 92 4.84 -2.37 9.50
N ALA A 93 5.60 -1.40 9.04
CA ALA A 93 5.23 -0.54 7.93
C ALA A 93 6.41 -0.33 6.98
N LEU A 94 6.13 -0.13 5.71
CA LEU A 94 7.13 0.29 4.74
C LEU A 94 6.64 1.48 3.90
N ALA A 95 7.59 2.26 3.41
CA ALA A 95 7.38 3.26 2.38
C ALA A 95 7.87 2.70 1.04
N LEU A 96 7.05 2.82 0.02
CA LEU A 96 7.27 2.29 -1.32
C LEU A 96 7.15 3.41 -2.34
N ARG A 97 8.16 3.56 -3.20
CA ARG A 97 7.97 4.26 -4.48
C ARG A 97 7.50 3.26 -5.51
N THR A 98 6.44 3.60 -6.25
CA THR A 98 5.87 2.69 -7.24
C THR A 98 5.40 3.40 -8.50
N LEU A 99 5.46 2.70 -9.64
CA LEU A 99 4.86 3.10 -10.92
C LEU A 99 3.48 2.47 -11.11
N LEU A 100 3.09 1.54 -10.22
CA LEU A 100 1.81 0.84 -10.27
C LEU A 100 0.70 1.77 -9.76
N PRO A 101 -0.41 1.93 -10.48
CA PRO A 101 -1.60 2.56 -9.92
C PRO A 101 -2.15 1.73 -8.73
N PRO A 102 -3.02 2.31 -7.90
CA PRO A 102 -3.47 1.67 -6.65
C PRO A 102 -4.02 0.26 -6.81
N GLU A 103 -4.81 0.02 -7.84
CA GLU A 103 -5.43 -1.29 -8.09
C GLU A 103 -4.38 -2.34 -8.52
N GLU A 104 -3.44 -1.96 -9.40
CA GLU A 104 -2.35 -2.85 -9.81
C GLU A 104 -1.38 -3.12 -8.65
N LEU A 105 -1.19 -2.14 -7.75
CA LEU A 105 -0.42 -2.33 -6.53
C LEU A 105 -1.11 -3.32 -5.59
N LEU A 106 -2.44 -3.21 -5.42
CA LEU A 106 -3.23 -4.16 -4.63
C LEU A 106 -3.09 -5.59 -5.17
N ASP A 107 -3.21 -5.76 -6.49
CA ASP A 107 -3.04 -7.06 -7.14
C ASP A 107 -1.64 -7.63 -6.85
N ARG A 108 -0.60 -6.79 -6.93
CA ARG A 108 0.77 -7.19 -6.62
C ARG A 108 0.95 -7.61 -5.16
N LEU A 109 0.33 -6.90 -4.20
CA LEU A 109 0.35 -7.29 -2.79
C LEU A 109 -0.34 -8.65 -2.59
N HIS A 110 -1.49 -8.88 -3.21
CA HIS A 110 -2.20 -10.16 -3.16
C HIS A 110 -1.38 -11.32 -3.76
N GLU A 111 -0.63 -11.09 -4.84
CA GLU A 111 0.28 -12.11 -5.40
C GLU A 111 1.36 -12.51 -4.39
N ILE A 112 1.94 -11.53 -3.68
CA ILE A 112 2.96 -11.77 -2.66
C ILE A 112 2.36 -12.55 -1.46
N GLU A 113 1.18 -12.17 -0.99
CA GLU A 113 0.46 -12.89 0.06
C GLU A 113 0.15 -14.33 -0.35
N TYR A 114 -0.32 -14.54 -1.57
CA TYR A 114 -0.59 -15.88 -2.10
C TYR A 114 0.67 -16.74 -2.16
N ALA A 115 1.80 -16.17 -2.59
CA ALA A 115 3.08 -16.87 -2.60
C ALA A 115 3.58 -17.23 -1.19
N ALA A 116 3.17 -16.47 -0.17
CA ALA A 116 3.42 -16.76 1.25
C ALA A 116 2.40 -17.76 1.84
N HIS A 117 1.65 -18.51 1.00
CA HIS A 117 0.64 -19.48 1.41
C HIS A 117 -0.48 -18.91 2.29
N ARG A 118 -0.87 -17.65 2.05
CA ARG A 118 -2.01 -17.05 2.76
C ARG A 118 -3.30 -17.75 2.36
N GLU A 119 -3.95 -18.40 3.33
CA GLU A 119 -5.31 -18.92 3.21
C GLU A 119 -6.27 -18.08 4.07
N ARG A 120 -7.31 -17.50 3.46
CA ARG A 120 -8.37 -16.77 4.19
C ARG A 120 -9.46 -17.75 4.64
N ILE A 121 -9.29 -18.40 5.80
CA ILE A 121 -10.25 -19.36 6.33
C ILE A 121 -11.30 -18.69 7.23
N ILE A 122 -10.90 -17.68 8.02
CA ILE A 122 -11.75 -17.00 9.00
C ILE A 122 -11.51 -15.49 8.94
N HIS A 123 -12.56 -14.68 9.06
CA HIS A 123 -12.44 -13.23 9.20
C HIS A 123 -11.70 -12.89 10.51
N TRP A 124 -10.63 -12.09 10.45
CA TRP A 124 -9.67 -11.81 11.53
C TRP A 124 -8.93 -13.05 12.06
N GLY A 125 -8.90 -14.13 11.31
CA GLY A 125 -8.14 -15.33 11.63
C GLY A 125 -6.64 -15.19 11.46
N PRO A 126 -5.90 -16.22 11.89
CA PRO A 126 -4.44 -16.26 11.73
C PRO A 126 -4.05 -16.22 10.24
N ARG A 127 -2.92 -15.57 9.95
CA ARG A 127 -2.41 -15.41 8.59
C ARG A 127 -0.89 -15.41 8.53
N THR A 128 -0.37 -16.04 7.48
CA THR A 128 1.08 -16.07 7.21
C THR A 128 1.62 -14.69 6.85
N LEU A 129 0.87 -13.94 6.04
CA LEU A 129 1.23 -12.59 5.60
C LEU A 129 -0.04 -11.78 5.32
N ASP A 130 -0.03 -10.51 5.70
CA ASP A 130 -1.08 -9.51 5.48
C ASP A 130 -0.43 -8.21 5.01
N LEU A 131 -0.84 -7.70 3.85
CA LEU A 131 -0.30 -6.50 3.24
C LEU A 131 -1.44 -5.53 2.89
N ASP A 132 -1.51 -4.38 3.58
CA ASP A 132 -2.56 -3.39 3.36
C ASP A 132 -1.98 -2.06 2.87
N ILE A 133 -2.58 -1.47 1.83
CA ILE A 133 -2.26 -0.11 1.38
C ILE A 133 -2.85 0.88 2.39
N LEU A 134 -1.99 1.56 3.15
CA LEU A 134 -2.39 2.56 4.15
C LEU A 134 -2.69 3.92 3.53
N LEU A 135 -1.76 4.39 2.71
CA LEU A 135 -1.79 5.68 2.02
C LEU A 135 -1.14 5.54 0.64
N TYR A 136 -1.58 6.34 -0.30
CA TYR A 136 -1.01 6.43 -1.65
C TYR A 136 -1.03 7.90 -2.08
N ASP A 137 0.13 8.57 -2.12
CA ASP A 137 0.25 10.02 -2.22
C ASP A 137 -0.76 10.75 -1.31
N ASP A 138 -1.56 11.66 -1.86
CA ASP A 138 -2.69 12.30 -1.17
C ASP A 138 -4.05 11.82 -1.73
N LEU A 139 -4.04 10.64 -2.37
CA LEU A 139 -5.22 10.06 -3.00
C LEU A 139 -6.29 9.74 -1.96
N VAL A 140 -7.53 10.02 -2.33
CA VAL A 140 -8.74 9.51 -1.68
C VAL A 140 -9.45 8.62 -2.70
N LEU A 141 -9.55 7.35 -2.41
CA LEU A 141 -10.21 6.34 -3.25
C LEU A 141 -11.18 5.54 -2.39
N ASP A 142 -12.40 5.36 -2.89
CA ASP A 142 -13.45 4.60 -2.22
C ASP A 142 -14.14 3.70 -3.25
N THR A 143 -13.66 2.47 -3.37
CA THR A 143 -14.19 1.44 -4.25
C THR A 143 -14.60 0.21 -3.44
N PRO A 144 -15.37 -0.75 -4.01
CA PRO A 144 -15.72 -1.98 -3.30
C PRO A 144 -14.53 -2.80 -2.79
N ASP A 145 -13.40 -2.74 -3.50
CA ASP A 145 -12.24 -3.60 -3.25
C ASP A 145 -11.07 -2.86 -2.59
N LEU A 146 -11.05 -1.49 -2.65
CA LEU A 146 -9.91 -0.71 -2.17
C LEU A 146 -10.35 0.64 -1.61
N HIS A 147 -9.95 0.91 -0.37
CA HIS A 147 -10.14 2.19 0.31
C HIS A 147 -8.79 2.83 0.62
N ILE A 148 -8.55 4.04 0.13
CA ILE A 148 -7.37 4.85 0.44
C ILE A 148 -7.82 6.25 0.90
N PRO A 149 -7.42 6.71 2.09
CA PRO A 149 -6.67 6.01 3.14
C PRO A 149 -7.37 4.77 3.67
N HIS A 150 -6.58 3.81 4.17
CA HIS A 150 -7.15 2.61 4.80
C HIS A 150 -8.11 3.02 5.93
N ILE A 151 -9.34 2.48 5.93
CA ILE A 151 -10.44 2.92 6.81
C ILE A 151 -10.16 2.84 8.31
N GLU A 152 -9.31 1.89 8.73
CA GLU A 152 -8.96 1.67 10.13
C GLU A 152 -7.58 2.25 10.51
N LEU A 153 -6.86 2.92 9.60
CA LEU A 153 -5.50 3.41 9.82
C LEU A 153 -5.39 4.23 11.11
N HIS A 154 -6.31 5.17 11.33
CA HIS A 154 -6.29 6.11 12.43
C HIS A 154 -6.77 5.55 13.77
N LYS A 155 -7.19 4.27 13.81
CA LYS A 155 -7.76 3.61 14.99
C LYS A 155 -6.85 2.53 15.58
N ARG A 156 -5.77 2.16 14.86
CA ARG A 156 -4.91 1.02 15.18
C ARG A 156 -3.51 1.50 15.56
N ASP A 157 -3.15 1.33 16.81
CA ASP A 157 -1.81 1.65 17.31
C ASP A 157 -0.72 0.81 16.65
N PHE A 158 -0.96 -0.49 16.44
CA PHE A 158 -0.04 -1.40 15.77
C PHE A 158 0.21 -1.06 14.28
N VAL A 159 -0.60 -0.18 13.69
CA VAL A 159 -0.38 0.41 12.36
C VAL A 159 0.31 1.77 12.49
N LEU A 160 -0.18 2.62 13.41
CA LEU A 160 0.33 4.00 13.55
C LEU A 160 1.74 4.06 14.14
N ILE A 161 2.10 3.15 15.07
CA ILE A 161 3.44 3.12 15.68
C ILE A 161 4.51 2.91 14.60
N PRO A 162 4.50 1.79 13.82
CA PRO A 162 5.49 1.59 12.79
C PRO A 162 5.42 2.63 11.65
N LEU A 163 4.22 3.11 11.31
CA LEU A 163 4.10 4.17 10.31
C LEU A 163 4.68 5.50 10.79
N ALA A 164 4.53 5.84 12.08
CA ALA A 164 5.10 7.06 12.66
C ALA A 164 6.63 7.04 12.71
N GLU A 165 7.26 5.86 12.77
CA GLU A 165 8.70 5.72 12.73
C GLU A 165 9.29 6.17 11.37
N ILE A 166 8.62 5.82 10.26
CA ILE A 166 9.12 6.08 8.91
C ILE A 166 8.52 7.34 8.27
N ALA A 167 7.33 7.78 8.69
CA ALA A 167 6.61 8.91 8.09
C ALA A 167 5.76 9.71 9.10
N PRO A 168 6.31 10.21 10.22
CA PRO A 168 5.54 10.94 11.25
C PRO A 168 4.84 12.19 10.71
N TRP A 169 5.42 12.82 9.69
CA TRP A 169 4.92 14.05 9.05
C TRP A 169 3.82 13.82 8.02
N LYS A 170 3.64 12.58 7.50
CA LYS A 170 2.67 12.30 6.45
C LYS A 170 1.26 12.61 6.94
N ARG A 171 0.51 13.36 6.13
CA ARG A 171 -0.87 13.74 6.45
C ARG A 171 -1.86 12.73 5.90
N HIS A 172 -2.86 12.44 6.73
CA HIS A 172 -4.06 11.72 6.29
C HIS A 172 -4.94 12.69 5.48
N PRO A 173 -5.19 12.44 4.19
CA PRO A 173 -5.84 13.41 3.31
C PRO A 173 -7.26 13.80 3.74
N LEU A 174 -8.01 12.89 4.38
CA LEU A 174 -9.37 13.18 4.87
C LEU A 174 -9.39 13.86 6.24
N LEU A 175 -8.49 13.45 7.16
CA LEU A 175 -8.48 13.98 8.54
C LEU A 175 -7.63 15.25 8.66
N GLY A 176 -6.74 15.53 7.72
CA GLY A 176 -5.81 16.64 7.75
C GLY A 176 -4.73 16.54 8.86
N LYS A 177 -4.72 15.45 9.63
CA LYS A 177 -3.78 15.18 10.72
C LYS A 177 -2.56 14.44 10.23
N THR A 178 -1.41 14.70 10.84
CA THR A 178 -0.22 13.89 10.58
C THR A 178 -0.31 12.54 11.29
N VAL A 179 0.49 11.58 10.84
CA VAL A 179 0.60 10.26 11.48
C VAL A 179 0.97 10.41 12.97
N ALA A 180 1.94 11.29 13.29
CA ALA A 180 2.32 11.58 14.67
C ALA A 180 1.15 12.12 15.49
N GLN A 181 0.35 13.03 14.95
CA GLN A 181 -0.82 13.59 15.63
C GLN A 181 -1.91 12.52 15.87
N MET A 182 -2.13 11.64 14.90
CA MET A 182 -3.10 10.55 15.06
C MET A 182 -2.67 9.55 16.13
N LEU A 183 -1.37 9.22 16.19
CA LEU A 183 -0.81 8.34 17.20
C LEU A 183 -0.90 8.97 18.61
N GLU A 184 -0.59 10.25 18.74
CA GLU A 184 -0.71 10.98 20.03
C GLU A 184 -2.15 10.97 20.54
N GLU A 185 -3.13 11.25 19.68
CA GLU A 185 -4.56 11.23 20.04
C GLU A 185 -5.07 9.83 20.45
N LEU A 186 -4.50 8.76 19.88
CA LEU A 186 -4.86 7.40 20.22
C LEU A 186 -4.34 7.02 21.62
N ASN A 187 -3.13 7.48 21.98
CA ASN A 187 -2.50 7.23 23.29
C ASN A 187 -3.12 8.01 24.46
N VAL A 188 -3.91 9.04 24.19
CA VAL A 188 -4.58 9.87 25.21
C VAL A 188 -5.94 9.28 25.64
N LYS A 189 -6.44 8.27 24.96
CA LYS A 189 -7.72 7.57 25.26
C LYS A 189 -7.50 6.37 26.14
#